data_de0b22ba021c0bb66dc61cb2f4a0c6c4
#
_entry.id   de0b22ba021c0bb66dc61cb2f4a0c6c4
#
_cell.length_a   1.000
_cell.length_b   1.000
_cell.length_c   1.000
_cell.angle_alpha   90.00
_cell.angle_beta   90.00
_cell.angle_gamma   90.00
#
_symmetry.space_group_name_H-M   'P 1'
#
loop_
_entity.id
_entity.type
_entity.pdbx_description
1 polymer ?
#
loop_
_entity_poly.entity_id
_entity_poly.type
_entity_poly.pdbx_seq_one_letter_code
_entity_poly.pdbx_strand_id
1 'polypeptide(L)'
;MGAGPFELIIWVFFIGLFVLNYFIAKKLNTNHKILYPDHQDYKWGYFMGVSGVVGGTLYCLFYLFTLIMVFEGFQEIGLYVLILALYLIPVILGYFVCKKSKQAIIWATVFSLNPVIWIINFFYIKKRQGDFFEQEKNK
;
A
#
# COMPACT_ATOMS: atom_id res chain seq x y z
N MET A 1 21.09 26.41 -1.34
CA MET A 1 19.76 26.58 -0.73
C MET A 1 19.60 25.46 0.27
N GLY A 2 19.64 25.73 1.58
CA GLY A 2 19.42 24.70 2.61
C GLY A 2 17.91 24.41 2.73
N ALA A 3 17.56 23.15 2.94
CA ALA A 3 16.17 22.77 3.23
C ALA A 3 15.68 23.55 4.46
N GLY A 4 14.50 24.15 4.35
CA GLY A 4 13.90 24.86 5.48
C GLY A 4 13.47 23.87 6.59
N PRO A 5 13.29 24.34 7.84
CA PRO A 5 12.91 23.47 8.96
C PRO A 5 11.61 22.67 8.68
N PHE A 6 10.72 23.22 7.89
CA PHE A 6 9.47 22.54 7.49
C PHE A 6 9.73 21.37 6.55
N GLU A 7 10.63 21.51 5.58
CA GLU A 7 11.02 20.41 4.68
C GLU A 7 11.68 19.27 5.43
N LEU A 8 12.54 19.59 6.42
CA LEU A 8 13.14 18.58 7.30
C LEU A 8 12.11 17.77 8.07
N ILE A 9 11.09 18.40 8.63
CA ILE A 9 10.00 17.72 9.36
C ILE A 9 9.27 16.75 8.42
N ILE A 10 8.96 17.17 7.18
CA ILE A 10 8.31 16.33 6.18
C ILE A 10 9.18 15.11 5.86
N TRP A 11 10.47 15.28 5.62
CA TRP A 11 11.37 14.17 5.33
C TRP A 11 11.49 13.19 6.50
N VAL A 12 11.61 13.68 7.74
CA VAL A 12 11.64 12.84 8.95
C VAL A 12 10.35 12.04 9.09
N PHE A 13 9.20 12.64 8.80
CA PHE A 13 7.90 11.97 8.82
C PHE A 13 7.84 10.82 7.79
N PHE A 14 8.23 11.08 6.54
CA PHE A 14 8.21 10.04 5.49
C PHE A 14 9.20 8.91 5.76
N ILE A 15 10.41 9.23 6.26
CA ILE A 15 11.39 8.22 6.66
C ILE A 15 10.84 7.38 7.81
N GLY A 16 10.24 8.00 8.82
CA GLY A 16 9.60 7.32 9.94
C GLY A 16 8.49 6.38 9.49
N LEU A 17 7.64 6.81 8.56
CA LEU A 17 6.59 6.00 7.95
C LEU A 17 7.15 4.80 7.18
N PHE A 18 8.20 5.02 6.39
CA PHE A 18 8.86 3.95 5.66
C PHE A 18 9.43 2.89 6.60
N VAL A 19 10.12 3.31 7.65
CA VAL A 19 10.68 2.43 8.68
C VAL A 19 9.58 1.66 9.41
N LEU A 20 8.49 2.33 9.79
CA LEU A 20 7.33 1.69 10.42
C LEU A 20 6.73 0.61 9.53
N ASN A 21 6.47 0.93 8.25
CA ASN A 21 5.94 -0.02 7.28
C ASN A 21 6.87 -1.24 7.11
N TYR A 22 8.19 -1.02 7.10
CA TYR A 22 9.17 -2.10 7.03
C TYR A 22 9.08 -3.03 8.25
N PHE A 23 9.00 -2.48 9.47
CA PHE A 23 8.89 -3.30 10.68
C PHE A 23 7.59 -4.09 10.75
N ILE A 24 6.46 -3.48 10.37
CA ILE A 24 5.16 -4.18 10.30
C ILE A 24 5.24 -5.31 9.27
N ALA A 25 5.74 -5.06 8.08
CA ALA A 25 5.89 -6.06 7.03
C ALA A 25 6.81 -7.22 7.46
N LYS A 26 7.92 -6.90 8.13
CA LYS A 26 8.83 -7.90 8.70
C LYS A 26 8.12 -8.78 9.72
N LYS A 27 7.36 -8.18 10.63
CA LYS A 27 6.58 -8.92 11.65
C LYS A 27 5.54 -9.84 11.01
N LEU A 28 4.79 -9.34 10.01
CA LEU A 28 3.81 -10.14 9.28
C LEU A 28 4.47 -11.33 8.57
N ASN A 29 5.62 -11.11 7.93
CA ASN A 29 6.35 -12.18 7.26
C ASN A 29 6.90 -13.23 8.25
N THR A 30 7.39 -12.80 9.42
CA THR A 30 7.86 -13.70 10.47
C THR A 30 6.70 -14.56 11.02
N ASN A 31 5.56 -13.93 11.33
CA ASN A 31 4.38 -14.67 11.79
C ASN A 31 3.88 -15.66 10.74
N HIS A 32 3.92 -15.26 9.45
CA HIS A 32 3.56 -16.17 8.37
C HIS A 32 4.49 -17.38 8.29
N LYS A 33 5.79 -17.20 8.44
CA LYS A 33 6.77 -18.30 8.45
C LYS A 33 6.63 -19.25 9.62
N ILE A 34 6.21 -18.74 10.77
CA ILE A 34 5.92 -19.59 11.94
C ILE A 34 4.72 -20.52 11.65
N LEU A 35 3.69 -19.99 10.97
CA LEU A 35 2.50 -20.77 10.63
C LEU A 35 2.71 -21.70 9.41
N TYR A 36 3.57 -21.30 8.47
CA TYR A 36 3.82 -22.00 7.21
C TYR A 36 5.32 -22.02 6.91
N PRO A 37 6.10 -22.93 7.55
CA PRO A 37 7.57 -22.96 7.46
C PRO A 37 8.07 -23.19 6.02
N ASP A 38 7.35 -23.97 5.24
CA ASP A 38 7.72 -24.36 3.87
C ASP A 38 7.41 -23.29 2.82
N HIS A 39 6.64 -22.25 3.19
CA HIS A 39 6.31 -21.18 2.28
C HIS A 39 7.49 -20.20 2.07
N GLN A 40 7.60 -19.66 0.85
CA GLN A 40 8.62 -18.66 0.56
C GLN A 40 8.34 -17.34 1.30
N ASP A 41 9.41 -16.58 1.56
CA ASP A 41 9.33 -15.23 2.14
C ASP A 41 8.46 -14.29 1.30
N TYR A 42 7.50 -13.61 1.93
CA TYR A 42 6.59 -12.67 1.28
C TYR A 42 6.84 -11.21 1.74
N LYS A 43 8.09 -10.88 2.11
CA LYS A 43 8.48 -9.57 2.68
C LYS A 43 8.08 -8.39 1.81
N TRP A 44 8.36 -8.47 0.51
CA TRP A 44 8.01 -7.39 -0.43
C TRP A 44 6.50 -7.21 -0.58
N GLY A 45 5.74 -8.30 -0.71
CA GLY A 45 4.28 -8.24 -0.77
C GLY A 45 3.68 -7.63 0.50
N TYR A 46 4.15 -8.02 1.68
CA TYR A 46 3.70 -7.39 2.93
C TYR A 46 4.10 -5.92 3.01
N PHE A 47 5.30 -5.56 2.57
CA PHE A 47 5.72 -4.16 2.55
C PHE A 47 4.85 -3.30 1.63
N MET A 48 4.58 -3.77 0.42
CA MET A 48 3.66 -3.10 -0.50
C MET A 48 2.24 -2.99 0.06
N GLY A 49 1.72 -4.10 0.60
CA GLY A 49 0.38 -4.15 1.15
C GLY A 49 0.20 -3.20 2.35
N VAL A 50 1.13 -3.23 3.31
CA VAL A 50 1.13 -2.34 4.48
C VAL A 50 1.28 -0.88 4.03
N SER A 51 2.18 -0.59 3.09
CA SER A 51 2.36 0.77 2.57
C SER A 51 1.10 1.29 1.86
N GLY A 52 0.39 0.43 1.13
CA GLY A 52 -0.90 0.77 0.53
C GLY A 52 -1.97 1.08 1.57
N VAL A 53 -2.10 0.25 2.61
CA VAL A 53 -3.08 0.46 3.69
C VAL A 53 -2.75 1.71 4.49
N VAL A 54 -1.53 1.84 5.00
CA VAL A 54 -1.13 2.96 5.86
C VAL A 54 -1.12 4.27 5.06
N GLY A 55 -0.47 4.28 3.90
CA GLY A 55 -0.40 5.47 3.04
C GLY A 55 -1.78 5.91 2.56
N GLY A 56 -2.59 4.97 2.03
CA GLY A 56 -3.95 5.26 1.58
C GLY A 56 -4.83 5.79 2.71
N THR A 57 -4.75 5.21 3.91
CA THR A 57 -5.50 5.70 5.09
C THR A 57 -5.09 7.13 5.46
N LEU A 58 -3.79 7.43 5.48
CA LEU A 58 -3.29 8.78 5.76
C LEU A 58 -3.77 9.79 4.71
N TYR A 59 -3.76 9.42 3.42
CA TYR A 59 -4.30 10.27 2.36
C TYR A 59 -5.80 10.50 2.52
N CYS A 60 -6.58 9.47 2.86
CA CYS A 60 -8.01 9.62 3.15
C CYS A 60 -8.25 10.58 4.32
N LEU A 61 -7.52 10.42 5.43
CA LEU A 61 -7.66 11.28 6.60
C LEU A 61 -7.26 12.73 6.30
N PHE A 62 -6.14 12.93 5.59
CA PHE A 62 -5.71 14.27 5.18
C PHE A 62 -6.73 14.92 4.25
N TYR A 63 -7.27 14.16 3.30
CA TYR A 63 -8.29 14.65 2.38
C TYR A 63 -9.59 15.04 3.11
N LEU A 64 -10.06 14.19 4.04
CA LEU A 64 -11.23 14.48 4.87
C LEU A 64 -11.03 15.74 5.72
N PHE A 65 -9.84 15.89 6.31
CA PHE A 65 -9.51 17.10 7.06
C PHE A 65 -9.54 18.35 6.17
N THR A 66 -8.93 18.27 4.98
CA THR A 66 -8.95 19.38 4.01
C THR A 66 -10.38 19.72 3.59
N LEU A 67 -11.21 18.70 3.36
CA LEU A 67 -12.59 18.86 2.98
C LEU A 67 -13.39 19.59 4.07
N ILE A 68 -13.20 19.26 5.34
CA ILE A 68 -13.85 19.95 6.47
C ILE A 68 -13.45 21.44 6.51
N MET A 69 -12.18 21.74 6.18
CA MET A 69 -11.66 23.11 6.26
C MET A 69 -12.05 24.00 5.07
N VAL A 70 -12.33 23.40 3.90
CA VAL A 70 -12.55 24.13 2.62
C VAL A 70 -13.97 23.95 2.08
N PHE A 71 -14.86 23.28 2.83
CA PHE A 71 -16.21 22.98 2.37
C PHE A 71 -17.05 24.26 2.20
N GLU A 72 -17.26 24.69 0.96
CA GLU A 72 -18.02 25.89 0.59
C GLU A 72 -19.46 25.61 0.11
N GLY A 73 -19.86 24.35 -0.05
CA GLY A 73 -21.23 24.03 -0.46
C GLY A 73 -21.43 22.66 -1.12
N PHE A 74 -22.71 22.29 -1.27
CA PHE A 74 -23.12 20.96 -1.74
C PHE A 74 -22.94 20.72 -3.25
N GLN A 75 -22.63 21.75 -4.04
CA GLN A 75 -22.58 21.63 -5.50
C GLN A 75 -21.47 20.70 -6.02
N GLU A 76 -20.41 20.50 -5.24
CA GLU A 76 -19.25 19.70 -5.64
C GLU A 76 -19.15 18.35 -4.89
N ILE A 77 -20.15 17.95 -4.13
CA ILE A 77 -20.15 16.70 -3.34
C ILE A 77 -19.77 15.49 -4.20
N GLY A 78 -20.26 15.40 -5.43
CA GLY A 78 -19.94 14.28 -6.33
C GLY A 78 -18.46 14.18 -6.62
N LEU A 79 -17.75 15.28 -6.82
CA LEU A 79 -16.32 15.32 -7.04
C LEU A 79 -15.54 14.89 -5.78
N TYR A 80 -15.97 15.37 -4.61
CA TYR A 80 -15.33 15.01 -3.34
C TYR A 80 -15.45 13.52 -3.04
N VAL A 81 -16.62 12.94 -3.27
CA VAL A 81 -16.86 11.48 -3.12
C VAL A 81 -16.00 10.69 -4.09
N LEU A 82 -15.87 11.13 -5.35
CA LEU A 82 -15.02 10.48 -6.35
C LEU A 82 -13.55 10.48 -5.92
N ILE A 83 -13.03 11.61 -5.46
CA ILE A 83 -11.64 11.72 -5.00
C ILE A 83 -11.39 10.83 -3.78
N LEU A 84 -12.31 10.81 -2.81
CA LEU A 84 -12.22 9.92 -1.65
C LEU A 84 -12.21 8.45 -2.07
N ALA A 85 -13.05 8.07 -3.04
CA ALA A 85 -13.08 6.71 -3.58
C ALA A 85 -11.72 6.33 -4.22
N LEU A 86 -11.07 7.25 -4.94
CA LEU A 86 -9.73 7.02 -5.50
C LEU A 86 -8.68 6.79 -4.43
N TYR A 87 -8.73 7.51 -3.30
CA TYR A 87 -7.81 7.29 -2.17
C TYR A 87 -8.08 5.99 -1.41
N LEU A 88 -9.30 5.44 -1.47
CA LEU A 88 -9.62 4.14 -0.88
C LEU A 88 -9.05 2.95 -1.70
N ILE A 89 -8.80 3.13 -2.99
CA ILE A 89 -8.25 2.06 -3.85
C ILE A 89 -6.93 1.49 -3.28
N PRO A 90 -5.91 2.29 -2.93
CA PRO A 90 -4.68 1.76 -2.34
C PRO A 90 -4.90 1.01 -1.03
N VAL A 91 -5.86 1.43 -0.21
CA VAL A 91 -6.21 0.75 1.05
C VAL A 91 -6.74 -0.65 0.78
N ILE A 92 -7.74 -0.74 -0.11
CA ILE A 92 -8.38 -2.00 -0.49
C ILE A 92 -7.36 -2.94 -1.15
N LEU A 93 -6.62 -2.44 -2.14
CA LEU A 93 -5.59 -3.23 -2.82
C LEU A 93 -4.49 -3.67 -1.84
N GLY A 94 -4.02 -2.79 -0.97
CA GLY A 94 -3.03 -3.09 0.06
C GLY A 94 -3.48 -4.21 1.00
N TYR A 95 -4.73 -4.19 1.43
CA TYR A 95 -5.32 -5.27 2.23
C TYR A 95 -5.26 -6.61 1.49
N PHE A 96 -5.72 -6.67 0.23
CA PHE A 96 -5.70 -7.90 -0.55
C PHE A 96 -4.28 -8.35 -0.93
N VAL A 97 -3.33 -7.43 -1.10
CA VAL A 97 -1.91 -7.76 -1.25
C VAL A 97 -1.38 -8.45 0.00
N CYS A 98 -1.73 -7.97 1.20
CA CYS A 98 -1.40 -8.66 2.45
C CYS A 98 -2.05 -10.05 2.55
N LYS A 99 -3.20 -10.28 1.90
CA LYS A 99 -3.85 -11.59 1.75
C LYS A 99 -3.26 -12.44 0.63
N LYS A 100 -2.15 -12.03 0.02
CA LYS A 100 -1.42 -12.73 -1.06
C LYS A 100 -2.23 -12.90 -2.35
N SER A 101 -3.19 -12.04 -2.63
CA SER A 101 -3.93 -12.04 -3.89
C SER A 101 -3.02 -11.60 -5.04
N LYS A 102 -2.82 -12.48 -6.02
CA LYS A 102 -2.05 -12.17 -7.23
C LYS A 102 -2.66 -11.01 -8.01
N GLN A 103 -3.99 -11.01 -8.15
CA GLN A 103 -4.70 -9.93 -8.83
C GLN A 103 -4.51 -8.59 -8.14
N ALA A 104 -4.54 -8.56 -6.80
CA ALA A 104 -4.33 -7.34 -6.04
C ALA A 104 -2.90 -6.78 -6.23
N ILE A 105 -1.87 -7.63 -6.32
CA ILE A 105 -0.50 -7.18 -6.62
C ILE A 105 -0.42 -6.57 -8.02
N ILE A 106 -1.06 -7.19 -9.01
CA ILE A 106 -1.10 -6.68 -10.39
C ILE A 106 -1.76 -5.30 -10.42
N TRP A 107 -2.93 -5.16 -9.83
CA TRP A 107 -3.64 -3.89 -9.77
C TRP A 107 -2.89 -2.83 -8.97
N ALA A 108 -2.34 -3.18 -7.80
CA ALA A 108 -1.49 -2.27 -7.02
C ALA A 108 -0.27 -1.79 -7.82
N THR A 109 0.30 -2.66 -8.66
CA THR A 109 1.40 -2.32 -9.56
C THR A 109 0.96 -1.31 -10.60
N VAL A 110 -0.16 -1.55 -11.29
CA VAL A 110 -0.72 -0.64 -12.30
C VAL A 110 -1.02 0.74 -11.70
N PHE A 111 -1.70 0.77 -10.54
CA PHE A 111 -2.05 2.02 -9.86
C PHE A 111 -0.85 2.76 -9.24
N SER A 112 0.30 2.11 -9.05
CA SER A 112 1.50 2.78 -8.56
C SER A 112 2.04 3.84 -9.51
N LEU A 113 1.70 3.76 -10.81
CA LEU A 113 2.19 4.64 -11.89
C LEU A 113 3.71 4.81 -11.89
N ASN A 114 4.44 3.84 -11.34
CA ASN A 114 5.89 3.88 -11.19
C ASN A 114 6.55 2.72 -11.94
N PRO A 115 7.31 2.99 -13.02
CA PRO A 115 7.93 1.95 -13.85
C PRO A 115 8.94 1.10 -13.09
N VAL A 116 9.60 1.62 -12.07
CA VAL A 116 10.53 0.84 -11.24
C VAL A 116 9.76 -0.21 -10.44
N ILE A 117 8.62 0.16 -9.86
CA ILE A 117 7.74 -0.77 -9.14
C ILE A 117 7.18 -1.82 -10.11
N TRP A 118 6.86 -1.45 -11.34
CA TRP A 118 6.40 -2.39 -12.37
C TRP A 118 7.43 -3.47 -12.66
N ILE A 119 8.69 -3.09 -12.86
CA ILE A 119 9.79 -4.03 -13.12
C ILE A 119 10.00 -4.96 -11.92
N ILE A 120 10.09 -4.41 -10.71
CA ILE A 120 10.28 -5.20 -9.49
C ILE A 120 9.15 -6.20 -9.32
N ASN A 121 7.90 -5.77 -9.46
CA ASN A 121 6.73 -6.62 -9.28
C ASN A 121 6.57 -7.66 -10.37
N PHE A 122 6.94 -7.36 -11.61
CA PHE A 122 6.96 -8.36 -12.69
C PHE A 122 7.86 -9.55 -12.33
N PHE A 123 9.11 -9.29 -11.91
CA PHE A 123 10.02 -10.36 -11.50
C PHE A 123 9.56 -11.05 -10.21
N TYR A 124 8.99 -10.30 -9.29
CA TYR A 124 8.47 -10.83 -8.04
C TYR A 124 7.31 -11.80 -8.27
N ILE A 125 6.33 -11.43 -9.09
CA ILE A 125 5.18 -12.27 -9.45
C ILE A 125 5.65 -13.52 -10.21
N LYS A 126 6.55 -13.34 -11.19
CA LYS A 126 7.09 -14.45 -11.99
C LYS A 126 7.78 -15.51 -11.10
N LYS A 127 8.58 -15.07 -10.12
CA LYS A 127 9.28 -15.97 -9.20
C LYS A 127 8.33 -16.75 -8.28
N ARG A 128 7.12 -16.24 -8.04
CA ARG A 128 6.16 -16.77 -7.05
C ARG A 128 4.87 -17.31 -7.66
N GLN A 129 4.88 -17.62 -8.95
CA GLN A 129 3.67 -18.16 -9.61
C GLN A 129 3.13 -19.41 -8.91
N GLY A 130 3.99 -20.31 -8.43
CA GLY A 130 3.60 -21.50 -7.69
C GLY A 130 2.83 -21.19 -6.41
N ASP A 131 3.33 -20.27 -5.59
CA ASP A 131 2.72 -19.89 -4.31
C ASP A 131 1.31 -19.31 -4.47
N PHE A 132 1.05 -18.61 -5.58
CA PHE A 132 -0.28 -18.03 -5.87
C PHE A 132 -1.28 -19.07 -6.39
N PHE A 133 -0.82 -20.08 -7.15
CA PHE A 133 -1.68 -21.13 -7.68
C PHE A 133 -2.18 -22.08 -6.60
N GLU A 134 -1.40 -22.36 -5.57
CA GLU A 134 -1.81 -23.23 -4.46
C GLU A 134 -2.94 -22.60 -3.64
N GLN A 135 -2.94 -21.28 -3.49
CA GLN A 135 -4.00 -20.56 -2.76
C GLN A 135 -5.34 -20.51 -3.55
N GLU A 136 -5.30 -20.55 -4.88
CA GLU A 136 -6.52 -20.60 -5.70
C GLU A 136 -7.17 -22.01 -5.71
N LYS A 137 -6.38 -23.06 -5.49
CA LYS A 137 -6.90 -24.44 -5.41
C LYS A 137 -7.56 -24.78 -4.07
N ASN A 138 -7.20 -24.04 -2.99
CA ASN A 138 -7.70 -24.28 -1.63
C ASN A 138 -8.90 -23.36 -1.25
N LYS A 139 -9.46 -22.65 -2.21
CA LYS A 139 -10.71 -21.90 -2.09
C LYS A 139 -11.85 -22.63 -2.79
#